data_c3a3db95c87abf5d284fc9cad7df1987
#
_entry.id   c3a3db95c87abf5d284fc9cad7df1987
#
_cell.length_a   1.000
_cell.length_b   1.000
_cell.length_c   1.000
_cell.angle_alpha   90.00
_cell.angle_beta   90.00
_cell.angle_gamma   90.00
#
_symmetry.space_group_name_H-M   'P 1'
#
loop_
_entity.id
_entity.type
_entity.pdbx_description
1 polymer ?
#
loop_
_entity_poly.entity_id
_entity_poly.type
_entity_poly.pdbx_seq_one_letter_code
_entity_poly.pdbx_strand_id
1 'polypeptide(L)'
;MLELASLGAKVLHTRSVELAMQYKVKVRVLNSFKKGSGTLLCDEEDMMEKKVVSGITFSKNEAKLTLLGVKDKPGVAGIVFDCLSRANINVDMIIQNISDNDLTDVTFSCPTDQVDMAKESLEEGKKNNIIEYRKLDVDRQVSKISIVGIGMRSHSGIAKKMFKTLGDET
;
A
#
# COMPACT_ATOMS: atom_id res chain seq x y z
N MET A 1 7.90 13.21 0.24
CA MET A 1 7.08 13.52 -0.97
C MET A 1 6.95 12.33 -1.90
N LEU A 2 8.01 11.56 -2.13
CA LEU A 2 7.94 10.31 -2.90
C LEU A 2 6.90 9.35 -2.33
N GLU A 3 6.95 9.06 -1.02
CA GLU A 3 5.96 8.22 -0.35
C GLU A 3 4.52 8.75 -0.51
N LEU A 4 4.31 10.06 -0.39
CA LEU A 4 2.97 10.63 -0.61
C LEU A 4 2.49 10.39 -2.05
N ALA A 5 3.35 10.57 -3.04
CA ALA A 5 3.02 10.36 -4.45
C ALA A 5 2.73 8.87 -4.74
N SER A 6 3.52 7.95 -4.20
CA SER A 6 3.34 6.50 -4.39
C SER A 6 2.10 5.95 -3.69
N LEU A 7 1.70 6.55 -2.57
CA LEU A 7 0.56 6.13 -1.76
C LEU A 7 -0.77 6.80 -2.15
N GLY A 8 -0.83 7.49 -3.29
CA GLY A 8 -2.08 7.99 -3.86
C GLY A 8 -2.30 9.50 -3.81
N ALA A 9 -1.37 10.30 -3.29
CA ALA A 9 -1.45 11.76 -3.39
C ALA A 9 -1.18 12.20 -4.85
N LYS A 10 -2.24 12.50 -5.58
CA LYS A 10 -2.21 12.85 -7.01
C LYS A 10 -1.71 14.28 -7.29
N VAL A 11 -0.73 14.77 -6.54
CA VAL A 11 -0.15 16.11 -6.72
C VAL A 11 1.01 16.08 -7.70
N LEU A 12 1.88 15.08 -7.58
CA LEU A 12 3.02 14.87 -8.45
C LEU A 12 3.06 13.40 -8.91
N HIS A 13 3.54 13.19 -10.13
CA HIS A 13 3.76 11.85 -10.63
C HIS A 13 4.97 11.22 -9.91
N THR A 14 4.83 9.99 -9.42
CA THR A 14 5.85 9.27 -8.64
C THR A 14 7.22 9.27 -9.34
N ARG A 15 7.24 8.91 -10.63
CA ARG A 15 8.47 8.89 -11.43
C ARG A 15 9.18 10.25 -11.52
N SER A 16 8.41 11.34 -11.55
CA SER A 16 9.01 12.69 -11.58
C SER A 16 9.70 13.02 -10.27
N VAL A 17 9.14 12.59 -9.14
CA VAL A 17 9.75 12.76 -7.82
C VAL A 17 10.97 11.86 -7.67
N GLU A 18 10.91 10.61 -8.13
CA GLU A 18 12.06 9.68 -8.14
C GLU A 18 13.25 10.23 -8.91
N LEU A 19 13.02 10.72 -10.13
CA LEU A 19 14.08 11.32 -10.94
C LEU A 19 14.67 12.57 -10.28
N ALA A 20 13.81 13.43 -9.72
CA ALA A 20 14.28 14.61 -8.99
C ALA A 20 15.17 14.24 -7.80
N MET A 21 14.80 13.21 -7.04
CA MET A 21 15.61 12.70 -5.93
C MET A 21 16.93 12.09 -6.44
N GLN A 22 16.87 11.23 -7.46
CA GLN A 22 18.04 10.56 -8.01
C GLN A 22 19.10 11.55 -8.50
N TYR A 23 18.65 12.61 -9.18
CA TYR A 23 19.55 13.64 -9.73
C TYR A 23 19.74 14.85 -8.80
N LYS A 24 19.23 14.80 -7.57
CA LYS A 24 19.31 15.89 -6.57
C LYS A 24 18.81 17.23 -7.08
N VAL A 25 17.76 17.21 -7.90
CA VAL A 25 17.14 18.40 -8.47
C VAL A 25 16.05 18.93 -7.55
N LYS A 26 16.17 20.18 -7.12
CA LYS A 26 15.11 20.85 -6.35
C LYS A 26 13.94 21.20 -7.27
N VAL A 27 12.74 20.72 -6.95
CA VAL A 27 11.52 20.96 -7.73
C VAL A 27 10.61 21.90 -6.98
N ARG A 28 10.14 22.94 -7.64
CA ARG A 28 9.17 23.89 -7.07
C ARG A 28 7.81 23.72 -7.73
N VAL A 29 6.80 23.42 -6.93
CA VAL A 29 5.41 23.31 -7.37
C VAL A 29 4.71 24.62 -7.11
N LEU A 30 4.17 25.23 -8.16
CA LEU A 30 3.50 26.52 -8.13
C LEU A 30 2.04 26.39 -8.55
N ASN A 31 1.19 27.30 -8.07
CA ASN A 31 -0.17 27.43 -8.56
C ASN A 31 -0.16 28.15 -9.93
N SER A 32 -0.85 27.60 -10.93
CA SER A 32 -0.89 28.16 -12.28
C SER A 32 -1.65 29.49 -12.37
N PHE A 33 -2.54 29.75 -11.43
CA PHE A 33 -3.46 30.89 -11.47
C PHE A 33 -3.15 31.98 -10.44
N LYS A 34 -2.38 31.64 -9.40
CA LYS A 34 -2.08 32.58 -8.30
C LYS A 34 -0.59 32.69 -8.10
N LYS A 35 -0.10 33.93 -7.97
CA LYS A 35 1.30 34.16 -7.58
C LYS A 35 1.52 33.75 -6.12
N GLY A 36 2.64 33.07 -5.83
CA GLY A 36 2.99 32.62 -4.50
C GLY A 36 4.34 31.91 -4.48
N SER A 37 4.85 31.63 -3.29
CA SER A 37 6.14 30.91 -3.10
C SER A 37 6.08 29.45 -3.53
N GLY A 38 4.88 28.87 -3.58
CA GLY A 38 4.66 27.46 -3.88
C GLY A 38 5.23 26.51 -2.82
N THR A 39 5.40 25.26 -3.21
CA THR A 39 6.00 24.22 -2.37
C THR A 39 7.32 23.77 -2.98
N LEU A 40 8.39 23.82 -2.21
CA LEU A 40 9.71 23.34 -2.62
C LEU A 40 9.88 21.88 -2.20
N LEU A 41 10.23 21.03 -3.17
CA LEU A 41 10.73 19.67 -2.93
C LEU A 41 12.24 19.75 -2.88
N CYS A 42 12.80 19.32 -1.76
CA CYS A 42 14.23 19.28 -1.50
C CYS A 42 14.56 18.00 -0.72
N ASP A 43 15.83 17.72 -0.55
CA ASP A 43 16.28 16.61 0.27
C ASP A 43 15.91 16.84 1.75
N GLU A 44 15.78 15.74 2.50
CA GLU A 44 15.41 15.77 3.92
C GLU A 44 16.42 16.54 4.77
N GLU A 45 17.69 16.50 4.41
CA GLU A 45 18.79 17.20 5.08
C GLU A 45 18.67 18.73 5.04
N ASP A 46 17.99 19.25 4.00
CA ASP A 46 17.73 20.68 3.83
C ASP A 46 16.55 21.19 4.70
N MET A 47 15.88 20.32 5.44
CA MET A 47 14.70 20.69 6.25
C MET A 47 15.08 21.01 7.70
N MET A 48 14.83 22.26 8.13
CA MET A 48 15.13 22.70 9.51
C MET A 48 14.21 22.07 10.56
N GLU A 49 12.97 21.70 10.24
CA GLU A 49 12.01 21.09 11.15
C GLU A 49 11.45 19.80 10.61
N LYS A 50 11.60 18.71 11.38
CA LYS A 50 11.02 17.40 11.05
C LYS A 50 9.63 17.27 11.66
N LYS A 51 8.59 17.43 10.85
CA LYS A 51 7.21 17.14 11.28
C LYS A 51 7.03 15.65 11.48
N VAL A 52 6.42 15.28 12.61
CA VAL A 52 6.14 13.87 12.94
C VAL A 52 5.25 13.22 11.87
N VAL A 53 4.19 13.93 11.44
CA VAL A 53 3.33 13.57 10.32
C VAL A 53 3.47 14.64 9.25
N SER A 54 3.91 14.25 8.07
CA SER A 54 4.10 15.14 6.91
C SER A 54 2.87 15.21 6.04
N GLY A 55 2.05 14.17 6.03
CA GLY A 55 0.81 14.13 5.25
C GLY A 55 0.00 12.87 5.46
N ILE A 56 -1.23 12.91 4.94
CA ILE A 56 -2.15 11.80 4.89
C ILE A 56 -2.60 11.65 3.44
N THR A 57 -2.66 10.43 2.97
CA THR A 57 -3.16 10.10 1.62
C THR A 57 -4.13 8.94 1.69
N PHE A 58 -4.99 8.82 0.69
CA PHE A 58 -5.93 7.71 0.60
C PHE A 58 -6.05 7.22 -0.84
N SER A 59 -6.34 5.93 -0.99
CA SER A 59 -6.69 5.28 -2.26
C SER A 59 -8.06 4.62 -2.10
N LYS A 60 -8.96 4.87 -3.07
CA LYS A 60 -10.27 4.22 -3.15
C LYS A 60 -10.28 3.06 -4.17
N ASN A 61 -9.27 2.98 -5.02
CA ASN A 61 -9.14 1.90 -6.00
C ASN A 61 -8.37 0.73 -5.39
N GLU A 62 -8.94 0.16 -4.33
CA GLU A 62 -8.34 -0.95 -3.59
C GLU A 62 -9.40 -2.02 -3.36
N ALA A 63 -8.97 -3.27 -3.40
CA ALA A 63 -9.74 -4.41 -2.95
C ALA A 63 -8.85 -5.29 -2.07
N LYS A 64 -9.44 -5.89 -1.06
CA LYS A 64 -8.78 -6.82 -0.15
C LYS A 64 -9.15 -8.25 -0.52
N LEU A 65 -8.16 -9.09 -0.71
CA LEU A 65 -8.30 -10.52 -0.92
C LEU A 65 -7.63 -11.25 0.23
N THR A 66 -8.33 -12.25 0.76
CA THR A 66 -7.82 -13.09 1.84
C THR A 66 -7.94 -14.56 1.48
N LEU A 67 -6.81 -15.22 1.40
CA LEU A 67 -6.72 -16.68 1.29
C LEU A 67 -6.75 -17.26 2.70
N LEU A 68 -7.84 -17.92 3.06
CA LEU A 68 -8.03 -18.54 4.36
C LEU A 68 -7.57 -19.99 4.36
N GLY A 69 -6.86 -20.38 5.41
CA GLY A 69 -6.45 -21.77 5.62
C GLY A 69 -5.47 -22.27 4.57
N VAL A 70 -4.48 -21.47 4.25
CA VAL A 70 -3.31 -21.87 3.43
C VAL A 70 -2.41 -22.72 4.32
N LYS A 71 -1.90 -23.87 3.82
CA LYS A 71 -0.92 -24.67 4.57
C LYS A 71 0.35 -23.87 4.80
N ASP A 72 0.74 -23.73 6.08
CA ASP A 72 1.95 -22.98 6.45
C ASP A 72 3.19 -23.83 6.15
N LYS A 73 3.80 -23.54 5.02
CA LYS A 73 5.04 -24.14 4.57
C LYS A 73 6.01 -23.04 4.15
N PRO A 74 7.32 -23.20 4.41
CA PRO A 74 8.31 -22.25 3.93
C PRO A 74 8.15 -22.00 2.43
N GLY A 75 8.01 -20.71 2.04
CA GLY A 75 7.88 -20.32 0.64
C GLY A 75 6.45 -20.28 0.10
N VAL A 76 5.42 -20.63 0.86
CA VAL A 76 4.02 -20.65 0.38
C VAL A 76 3.55 -19.28 -0.12
N ALA A 77 3.90 -18.20 0.58
CA ALA A 77 3.58 -16.84 0.13
C ALA A 77 4.22 -16.55 -1.25
N GLY A 78 5.48 -16.99 -1.46
CA GLY A 78 6.15 -16.85 -2.76
C GLY A 78 5.37 -17.53 -3.90
N ILE A 79 4.85 -18.74 -3.65
CA ILE A 79 4.06 -19.49 -4.64
C ILE A 79 2.73 -18.77 -4.95
N VAL A 80 2.04 -18.27 -3.92
CA VAL A 80 0.80 -17.48 -4.10
C VAL A 80 1.05 -16.25 -4.95
N PHE A 81 2.10 -15.48 -4.63
CA PHE A 81 2.42 -14.27 -5.37
C PHE A 81 3.03 -14.53 -6.75
N ASP A 82 3.65 -15.69 -6.99
CA ASP A 82 4.07 -16.12 -8.34
C ASP A 82 2.86 -16.29 -9.27
N CYS A 83 1.77 -16.91 -8.78
CA CYS A 83 0.52 -17.00 -9.55
C CYS A 83 0.02 -15.61 -9.96
N LEU A 84 -0.03 -14.66 -9.03
CA LEU A 84 -0.51 -13.30 -9.29
C LEU A 84 0.44 -12.52 -10.23
N SER A 85 1.74 -12.70 -10.05
CA SER A 85 2.75 -12.05 -10.88
C SER A 85 2.69 -12.50 -12.34
N ARG A 86 2.46 -13.80 -12.59
CA ARG A 86 2.26 -14.33 -13.97
C ARG A 86 1.03 -13.73 -14.65
N ALA A 87 0.01 -13.39 -13.89
CA ALA A 87 -1.17 -12.69 -14.37
C ALA A 87 -0.97 -11.15 -14.43
N ASN A 88 0.25 -10.65 -14.18
CA ASN A 88 0.59 -9.22 -14.16
C ASN A 88 -0.26 -8.39 -13.18
N ILE A 89 -0.56 -8.97 -12.01
CA ILE A 89 -1.36 -8.32 -10.98
C ILE A 89 -0.44 -7.63 -9.99
N ASN A 90 -0.69 -6.34 -9.77
CA ASN A 90 0.03 -5.56 -8.79
C ASN A 90 -0.55 -5.80 -7.39
N VAL A 91 0.31 -6.26 -6.48
CA VAL A 91 -0.04 -6.46 -5.06
C VAL A 91 0.66 -5.37 -4.26
N ASP A 92 -0.08 -4.75 -3.35
CA ASP A 92 0.48 -3.66 -2.52
C ASP A 92 0.67 -4.11 -1.07
N MET A 93 -0.37 -4.10 -0.26
CA MET A 93 -0.26 -4.48 1.15
C MET A 93 -0.36 -6.01 1.28
N ILE A 94 0.58 -6.60 2.00
CA ILE A 94 0.62 -8.05 2.26
C ILE A 94 0.64 -8.25 3.78
N ILE A 95 -0.28 -9.07 4.27
CA ILE A 95 -0.35 -9.47 5.67
C ILE A 95 -0.46 -10.99 5.72
N GLN A 96 0.45 -11.62 6.45
CA GLN A 96 0.39 -13.05 6.73
C GLN A 96 0.22 -13.24 8.23
N ASN A 97 -0.84 -13.92 8.62
CA ASN A 97 -1.12 -14.27 10.01
C ASN A 97 -1.00 -15.79 10.17
N ILE A 98 -0.25 -16.19 11.19
CA ILE A 98 -0.17 -17.60 11.57
C ILE A 98 -1.48 -17.92 12.28
N SER A 99 -2.19 -18.94 11.79
CA SER A 99 -3.37 -19.52 12.40
C SER A 99 -2.99 -20.80 13.14
N ASP A 100 -3.91 -21.34 13.94
CA ASP A 100 -3.72 -22.63 14.60
C ASP A 100 -3.63 -23.78 13.58
N ASN A 101 -2.98 -24.89 13.97
CA ASN A 101 -2.90 -26.13 13.18
C ASN A 101 -2.10 -26.05 11.85
N ASP A 102 -0.95 -25.42 11.84
CA ASP A 102 -0.07 -25.30 10.67
C ASP A 102 -0.76 -24.69 9.44
N LEU A 103 -1.73 -23.81 9.70
CA LEU A 103 -2.39 -23.03 8.67
C LEU A 103 -2.03 -21.55 8.83
N THR A 104 -2.05 -20.84 7.72
CA THR A 104 -1.85 -19.39 7.68
C THR A 104 -2.93 -18.73 6.82
N ASP A 105 -3.29 -17.50 7.17
CA ASP A 105 -4.13 -16.67 6.33
C ASP A 105 -3.26 -15.63 5.64
N VAL A 106 -3.38 -15.55 4.32
CA VAL A 106 -2.64 -14.58 3.51
C VAL A 106 -3.62 -13.54 2.97
N THR A 107 -3.47 -12.32 3.44
CA THR A 107 -4.26 -11.18 2.99
C THR A 107 -3.38 -10.24 2.17
N PHE A 108 -3.92 -9.76 1.05
CA PHE A 108 -3.25 -8.75 0.24
C PHE A 108 -4.26 -7.78 -0.37
N SER A 109 -3.79 -6.62 -0.81
CA SER A 109 -4.58 -5.68 -1.59
C SER A 109 -4.11 -5.62 -3.04
N CYS A 110 -5.06 -5.38 -3.94
CA CYS A 110 -4.81 -5.09 -5.34
C CYS A 110 -5.81 -4.05 -5.86
N PRO A 111 -5.55 -3.43 -7.02
CA PRO A 111 -6.51 -2.57 -7.68
C PRO A 111 -7.85 -3.27 -7.94
N THR A 112 -8.96 -2.56 -7.73
CA THR A 112 -10.31 -3.13 -7.83
C THR A 112 -10.62 -3.72 -9.21
N ASP A 113 -10.06 -3.13 -10.26
CA ASP A 113 -10.19 -3.58 -11.65
C ASP A 113 -9.40 -4.88 -11.95
N GLN A 114 -8.45 -5.26 -11.10
CA GLN A 114 -7.66 -6.50 -11.25
C GLN A 114 -8.20 -7.68 -10.43
N VAL A 115 -9.26 -7.48 -9.65
CA VAL A 115 -9.79 -8.51 -8.72
C VAL A 115 -10.24 -9.77 -9.44
N ASP A 116 -10.93 -9.65 -10.56
CA ASP A 116 -11.46 -10.82 -11.26
C ASP A 116 -10.32 -11.67 -11.85
N MET A 117 -9.31 -11.01 -12.42
CA MET A 117 -8.08 -11.66 -12.88
C MET A 117 -7.33 -12.34 -11.72
N ALA A 118 -7.28 -11.68 -10.56
CA ALA A 118 -6.64 -12.25 -9.36
C ALA A 118 -7.35 -13.53 -8.90
N LYS A 119 -8.68 -13.50 -8.87
CA LYS A 119 -9.50 -14.69 -8.54
C LYS A 119 -9.25 -15.84 -9.50
N GLU A 120 -9.33 -15.58 -10.80
CA GLU A 120 -9.10 -16.59 -11.83
C GLU A 120 -7.73 -17.24 -11.70
N SER A 121 -6.68 -16.43 -11.54
CA SER A 121 -5.31 -16.91 -11.38
C SER A 121 -5.11 -17.78 -10.12
N LEU A 122 -5.72 -17.37 -8.99
CA LEU A 122 -5.66 -18.16 -7.76
C LEU A 122 -6.48 -19.44 -7.84
N GLU A 123 -7.66 -19.40 -8.47
CA GLU A 123 -8.48 -20.60 -8.69
C GLU A 123 -7.80 -21.60 -9.64
N GLU A 124 -7.14 -21.10 -10.68
CA GLU A 124 -6.34 -21.95 -11.57
C GLU A 124 -5.15 -22.58 -10.82
N GLY A 125 -4.42 -21.79 -10.02
CA GLY A 125 -3.36 -22.30 -9.16
C GLY A 125 -3.86 -23.40 -8.21
N LYS A 126 -5.06 -23.24 -7.66
CA LYS A 126 -5.70 -24.27 -6.82
C LYS A 126 -6.08 -25.53 -7.61
N LYS A 127 -6.70 -25.37 -8.79
CA LYS A 127 -7.05 -26.50 -9.68
C LYS A 127 -5.83 -27.31 -10.10
N ASN A 128 -4.71 -26.65 -10.34
CA ASN A 128 -3.45 -27.27 -10.74
C ASN A 128 -2.62 -27.80 -9.53
N ASN A 129 -3.18 -27.79 -8.31
CA ASN A 129 -2.50 -28.19 -7.07
C ASN A 129 -1.19 -27.44 -6.79
N ILE A 130 -1.05 -26.22 -7.31
CA ILE A 130 0.11 -25.34 -7.06
C ILE A 130 -0.03 -24.69 -5.69
N ILE A 131 -1.25 -24.23 -5.36
CA ILE A 131 -1.60 -23.62 -4.08
C ILE A 131 -2.79 -24.34 -3.45
N GLU A 132 -2.76 -24.48 -2.12
CA GLU A 132 -3.86 -25.06 -1.35
C GLU A 132 -4.39 -24.02 -0.37
N TYR A 133 -5.66 -23.71 -0.42
CA TYR A 133 -6.35 -22.86 0.53
C TYR A 133 -7.81 -23.32 0.70
N ARG A 134 -8.39 -23.03 1.85
CA ARG A 134 -9.76 -23.41 2.17
C ARG A 134 -10.78 -22.53 1.43
N LYS A 135 -10.64 -21.20 1.54
CA LYS A 135 -11.57 -20.21 0.98
C LYS A 135 -10.81 -18.98 0.52
N LEU A 136 -11.24 -18.38 -0.57
CA LEU A 136 -10.87 -17.04 -0.99
C LEU A 136 -12.01 -16.08 -0.62
N ASP A 137 -11.68 -15.09 0.20
CA ASP A 137 -12.58 -14.01 0.59
C ASP A 137 -12.17 -12.71 -0.11
N VAL A 138 -13.14 -11.97 -0.65
CA VAL A 138 -12.89 -10.75 -1.44
C VAL A 138 -13.77 -9.64 -0.95
N ASP A 139 -13.17 -8.51 -0.59
CA ASP A 139 -13.85 -7.28 -0.22
C ASP A 139 -13.43 -6.15 -1.16
N ARG A 140 -14.38 -5.65 -1.94
CA ARG A 140 -14.18 -4.54 -2.89
C ARG A 140 -14.57 -3.18 -2.31
N GLN A 141 -15.12 -3.16 -1.09
CA GLN A 141 -15.60 -1.94 -0.44
C GLN A 141 -14.60 -1.46 0.62
N VAL A 142 -13.34 -1.41 0.26
CA VAL A 142 -12.27 -0.96 1.13
C VAL A 142 -11.58 0.27 0.57
N SER A 143 -10.99 1.06 1.46
CA SER A 143 -10.11 2.16 1.09
C SER A 143 -8.84 2.05 1.91
N LYS A 144 -7.71 2.34 1.27
CA LYS A 144 -6.42 2.40 1.94
C LYS A 144 -6.16 3.83 2.39
N ILE A 145 -5.91 4.03 3.69
CA ILE A 145 -5.48 5.30 4.27
C ILE A 145 -4.04 5.14 4.73
N SER A 146 -3.18 6.07 4.34
CA SER A 146 -1.76 6.06 4.70
C SER A 146 -1.37 7.37 5.36
N ILE A 147 -0.70 7.26 6.51
CA ILE A 147 -0.06 8.39 7.18
C ILE A 147 1.43 8.36 6.83
N VAL A 148 1.95 9.47 6.36
CA VAL A 148 3.36 9.61 5.97
C VAL A 148 4.03 10.62 6.88
N GLY A 149 5.18 10.24 7.44
CA GLY A 149 5.97 11.12 8.29
C GLY A 149 7.22 10.44 8.84
N ILE A 150 8.31 11.19 8.93
CA ILE A 150 9.62 10.71 9.37
C ILE A 150 9.60 10.37 10.86
N GLY A 151 8.86 11.14 11.66
CA GLY A 151 8.80 11.00 13.11
C GLY A 151 7.97 9.83 13.63
N MET A 152 7.32 9.04 12.76
CA MET A 152 6.42 7.96 13.18
C MET A 152 7.15 6.84 13.95
N ARG A 153 8.43 6.60 13.66
CA ARG A 153 9.24 5.58 14.36
C ARG A 153 9.65 5.99 15.75
N SER A 154 9.75 7.29 16.01
CA SER A 154 10.24 7.85 17.27
C SER A 154 9.15 8.41 18.19
N HIS A 155 7.90 8.51 17.69
CA HIS A 155 6.79 9.08 18.45
C HIS A 155 5.68 8.06 18.62
N SER A 156 5.46 7.62 19.84
CA SER A 156 4.33 6.75 20.19
C SER A 156 3.00 7.52 20.13
N GLY A 157 1.92 6.81 19.85
CA GLY A 157 0.56 7.37 19.93
C GLY A 157 -0.04 7.88 18.60
N ILE A 158 0.71 7.92 17.51
CA ILE A 158 0.19 8.33 16.19
C ILE A 158 -0.90 7.36 15.74
N ALA A 159 -0.63 6.04 15.82
CA ALA A 159 -1.62 5.02 15.50
C ALA A 159 -2.88 5.15 16.35
N LYS A 160 -2.73 5.36 17.68
CA LYS A 160 -3.86 5.60 18.58
C LYS A 160 -4.72 6.79 18.12
N LYS A 161 -4.08 7.91 17.76
CA LYS A 161 -4.77 9.11 17.30
C LYS A 161 -5.51 8.86 15.98
N MET A 162 -4.86 8.18 15.02
CA MET A 162 -5.47 7.82 13.74
C MET A 162 -6.72 6.97 13.94
N PHE A 163 -6.59 5.84 14.64
CA PHE A 163 -7.72 4.92 14.84
C PHE A 163 -8.83 5.54 15.67
N LYS A 164 -8.50 6.37 16.68
CA LYS A 164 -9.51 7.11 17.43
C LYS A 164 -10.29 8.06 16.54
N THR A 165 -9.59 8.87 15.72
CA THR A 165 -10.25 9.82 14.81
C THR A 165 -11.14 9.10 13.79
N LEU A 166 -10.69 7.97 13.23
CA LEU A 166 -11.50 7.17 12.30
C LEU A 166 -12.73 6.58 12.99
N GLY A 167 -12.62 6.14 14.24
CA GLY A 167 -13.75 5.61 15.01
C GLY A 167 -14.75 6.65 15.46
N ASP A 168 -14.32 7.89 15.71
CA ASP A 168 -15.19 8.99 16.11
C ASP A 168 -16.04 9.54 14.92
N GLU A 169 -15.63 9.27 13.66
CA GLU A 169 -16.30 9.73 12.42
C GLU A 169 -17.18 8.64 11.76
N THR A 170 -17.23 7.42 12.34
CA THR A 170 -18.02 6.29 11.81
C THR A 170 -19.31 6.13 12.59
#